data_15982028ed35347e560afcaf09df3448
#
_entry.id   15982028ed35347e560afcaf09df3448
#
_cell.length_a   1.000
_cell.length_b   1.000
_cell.length_c   1.000
_cell.angle_alpha   90.00
_cell.angle_beta   90.00
_cell.angle_gamma   90.00
#
_symmetry.space_group_name_H-M   'P 1'
#
loop_
_entity.id
_entity.type
_entity.pdbx_description
1 polymer ?
#
loop_
_entity_poly.entity_id
_entity_poly.type
_entity_poly.pdbx_seq_one_letter_code
_entity_poly.pdbx_strand_id
1 'polypeptide(L)'
;MKIADILGGTKKRKKRGSRLDRIKGKGLLSKKKKRLKKSKLKEGGNIFPNSVSFDHEKIPLLMKSINSVLAKTGAPAIPIGSGATPTPGKVSGDLDMIVDVDLLRQHFDMEDAKDADIRKKLRQMFDLSGFNTGQSGTSVHVEVPVGDQTHQIDIMVVANAQNAAKFHTHSIPQGSKWKGVNKQIALANIAKSKNMLWSPYQGLFNRDANGKKADLITNNIDEVARTLLGPNATGKDIGSVEQILAALGKEAGDALLADLRNDPNWKELE
;
A
#
# COMPACT_ATOMS: atom_id res chain seq x y z
N MET A 1 28.85 13.07 -3.81
CA MET A 1 28.35 13.19 -5.19
C MET A 1 26.86 12.85 -5.14
N LYS A 2 25.97 13.79 -5.51
CA LYS A 2 24.51 13.55 -5.43
C LYS A 2 24.05 12.84 -6.69
N ILE A 3 23.08 11.93 -6.56
CA ILE A 3 22.47 11.19 -7.70
C ILE A 3 22.06 12.15 -8.83
N ALA A 4 21.67 13.38 -8.50
CA ALA A 4 21.32 14.44 -9.46
C ALA A 4 22.48 14.87 -10.38
N ASP A 5 23.71 14.69 -9.96
CA ASP A 5 24.89 15.10 -10.74
C ASP A 5 25.26 14.06 -11.81
N ILE A 6 24.75 12.84 -11.65
CA ILE A 6 24.93 11.74 -12.61
C ILE A 6 23.85 11.80 -13.73
N LEU A 7 22.75 12.52 -13.51
CA LEU A 7 21.57 12.52 -14.39
C LEU A 7 21.16 13.89 -14.96
N GLY A 8 22.05 14.86 -14.99
CA GLY A 8 21.94 16.14 -15.71
C GLY A 8 20.60 16.85 -15.69
N GLY A 9 20.51 17.99 -14.99
CA GLY A 9 19.54 19.03 -15.30
C GLY A 9 18.78 19.68 -14.15
N THR A 10 19.29 20.82 -13.65
CA THR A 10 18.55 21.70 -12.76
C THR A 10 18.11 22.99 -13.45
N LYS A 11 16.80 23.31 -13.46
CA LYS A 11 16.30 24.66 -13.70
C LYS A 11 15.73 25.25 -12.41
N LYS A 12 16.35 26.34 -11.94
CA LYS A 12 15.92 27.17 -10.80
C LYS A 12 14.59 27.87 -11.11
N ARG A 13 13.61 27.76 -10.22
CA ARG A 13 12.38 28.56 -10.24
C ARG A 13 12.45 29.68 -9.18
N LYS A 14 12.28 30.93 -9.63
CA LYS A 14 12.20 32.15 -8.83
C LYS A 14 10.91 32.20 -7.99
N LYS A 15 11.05 32.59 -6.71
CA LYS A 15 9.93 32.97 -5.83
C LYS A 15 9.35 34.31 -6.27
N ARG A 16 8.01 34.39 -6.42
CA ARG A 16 7.25 35.65 -6.41
C ARG A 16 6.47 35.72 -5.10
N GLY A 17 6.74 36.76 -4.33
CA GLY A 17 5.95 37.13 -3.16
C GLY A 17 4.73 37.95 -3.57
N SER A 18 3.64 37.80 -2.84
CA SER A 18 2.60 38.81 -2.76
C SER A 18 2.10 38.94 -1.32
N ARG A 19 2.09 40.16 -0.93
CA ARG A 19 1.71 40.79 0.31
C ARG A 19 0.20 41.00 0.31
N LEU A 20 -0.50 40.68 1.39
CA LEU A 20 -1.75 41.40 1.74
C LEU A 20 -1.97 41.40 3.24
N ASP A 21 -2.32 42.58 3.71
CA ASP A 21 -2.40 43.03 5.09
C ASP A 21 -3.70 42.65 5.81
N ARG A 22 -3.54 42.53 7.13
CA ARG A 22 -4.45 42.94 8.22
C ARG A 22 -5.96 42.83 8.06
N ILE A 23 -6.57 42.06 8.97
CA ILE A 23 -7.70 42.60 9.76
C ILE A 23 -7.63 42.01 11.18
N LYS A 24 -7.70 42.91 12.17
CA LYS A 24 -7.83 42.61 13.62
C LYS A 24 -9.28 42.34 13.96
N GLY A 25 -9.56 41.31 14.73
CA GLY A 25 -10.84 41.10 15.39
C GLY A 25 -10.69 40.31 16.69
N LYS A 26 -10.95 41.00 17.81
CA LYS A 26 -10.93 40.47 19.16
C LYS A 26 -12.11 39.53 19.39
N GLY A 27 -11.95 38.46 20.13
CA GLY A 27 -13.05 37.66 20.67
C GLY A 27 -12.54 36.49 21.54
N LEU A 28 -12.52 36.72 22.84
CA LEU A 28 -12.32 35.68 23.87
C LEU A 28 -13.32 34.54 23.71
N LEU A 29 -12.86 33.30 23.85
CA LEU A 29 -13.44 32.30 24.75
C LEU A 29 -12.52 31.06 24.76
N SER A 30 -11.78 30.94 25.85
CA SER A 30 -10.96 29.78 26.18
C SER A 30 -11.86 28.60 26.51
N LYS A 31 -12.05 27.67 25.60
CA LYS A 31 -12.51 26.32 25.93
C LYS A 31 -11.29 25.43 26.10
N LYS A 32 -10.85 25.23 27.36
CA LYS A 32 -9.96 24.13 27.76
C LYS A 32 -10.56 22.80 27.26
N LYS A 33 -10.17 22.33 26.08
CA LYS A 33 -10.37 20.93 25.69
C LYS A 33 -9.49 20.08 26.61
N LYS A 34 -10.07 19.41 27.58
CA LYS A 34 -9.45 18.30 28.29
C LYS A 34 -8.97 17.30 27.23
N ARG A 35 -7.65 17.23 27.02
CA ARG A 35 -7.01 16.13 26.29
C ARG A 35 -7.23 14.88 27.13
N LEU A 36 -8.24 14.09 26.80
CA LEU A 36 -8.32 12.70 27.23
C LEU A 36 -7.00 12.04 26.81
N LYS A 37 -6.24 11.53 27.78
CA LYS A 37 -5.09 10.67 27.53
C LYS A 37 -5.60 9.51 26.67
N LYS A 38 -5.22 9.49 25.37
CA LYS A 38 -5.42 8.31 24.53
C LYS A 38 -4.72 7.17 25.25
N SER A 39 -5.49 6.23 25.78
CA SER A 39 -4.99 4.91 26.16
C SER A 39 -4.19 4.39 24.97
N LYS A 40 -3.05 3.72 25.22
CA LYS A 40 -2.27 3.01 24.19
C LYS A 40 -3.26 2.20 23.37
N LEU A 41 -3.50 2.65 22.12
CA LEU A 41 -4.31 1.92 21.16
C LEU A 41 -3.62 0.57 21.01
N LYS A 42 -4.34 -0.51 21.31
CA LYS A 42 -3.94 -1.85 20.89
C LYS A 42 -3.73 -1.78 19.38
N GLU A 43 -2.60 -2.28 18.90
CA GLU A 43 -2.29 -2.35 17.47
C GLU A 43 -3.30 -3.27 16.79
N GLY A 44 -4.40 -2.71 16.35
CA GLY A 44 -5.40 -3.30 15.48
C GLY A 44 -5.65 -2.34 14.33
N GLY A 45 -6.28 -2.78 13.26
CA GLY A 45 -6.67 -1.93 12.15
C GLY A 45 -7.38 -0.67 12.65
N ASN A 46 -7.09 0.48 12.04
CA ASN A 46 -7.51 1.79 12.56
C ASN A 46 -8.96 2.19 12.19
N ILE A 47 -9.66 1.41 11.37
CA ILE A 47 -11.00 1.74 10.86
C ILE A 47 -12.09 1.34 11.87
N PHE A 48 -11.99 0.15 12.46
CA PHE A 48 -12.97 -0.34 13.41
C PHE A 48 -12.42 -0.28 14.84
N PRO A 49 -13.04 0.52 15.74
CA PRO A 49 -12.52 0.76 17.09
C PRO A 49 -12.45 -0.50 17.98
N ASN A 50 -13.27 -1.51 17.66
CA ASN A 50 -13.38 -2.75 18.43
C ASN A 50 -12.55 -3.90 17.83
N SER A 51 -11.97 -3.72 16.67
CA SER A 51 -11.10 -4.73 16.06
C SER A 51 -9.81 -4.88 16.86
N VAL A 52 -9.41 -6.12 17.04
CA VAL A 52 -8.17 -6.49 17.73
C VAL A 52 -7.22 -7.22 16.78
N SER A 53 -5.93 -7.18 17.11
CA SER A 53 -4.91 -7.97 16.42
C SER A 53 -5.22 -9.47 16.52
N PHE A 54 -4.71 -10.26 15.59
CA PHE A 54 -4.91 -11.70 15.55
C PHE A 54 -3.62 -12.45 15.27
N ASP A 55 -3.54 -13.67 15.79
CA ASP A 55 -2.49 -14.62 15.44
C ASP A 55 -2.66 -15.12 14.01
N HIS A 56 -1.56 -15.34 13.30
CA HIS A 56 -1.60 -15.83 11.92
C HIS A 56 -2.31 -17.19 11.76
N GLU A 57 -2.46 -17.96 12.84
CA GLU A 57 -3.26 -19.19 12.85
C GLU A 57 -4.74 -18.95 12.55
N LYS A 58 -5.25 -17.73 12.79
CA LYS A 58 -6.63 -17.33 12.45
C LYS A 58 -6.82 -16.97 10.98
N ILE A 59 -5.76 -16.75 10.20
CA ILE A 59 -5.84 -16.35 8.79
C ILE A 59 -6.74 -17.28 7.96
N PRO A 60 -6.66 -18.62 8.06
CA PRO A 60 -7.55 -19.50 7.30
C PRO A 60 -9.04 -19.27 7.60
N LEU A 61 -9.40 -18.98 8.86
CA LEU A 61 -10.77 -18.70 9.25
C LEU A 61 -11.25 -17.36 8.69
N LEU A 62 -10.41 -16.33 8.79
CA LEU A 62 -10.70 -14.99 8.24
C LEU A 62 -10.88 -15.06 6.72
N MET A 63 -9.98 -15.74 6.02
CA MET A 63 -10.09 -15.99 4.57
C MET A 63 -11.35 -16.74 4.20
N LYS A 64 -11.72 -17.78 4.97
CA LYS A 64 -12.96 -18.53 4.75
C LYS A 64 -14.18 -17.62 4.83
N SER A 65 -14.24 -16.73 5.82
CA SER A 65 -15.35 -15.78 6.00
C SER A 65 -15.46 -14.83 4.79
N ILE A 66 -14.36 -14.25 4.34
CA ILE A 66 -14.34 -13.35 3.17
C ILE A 66 -14.70 -14.11 1.90
N ASN A 67 -14.07 -15.25 1.64
CA ASN A 67 -14.30 -16.02 0.42
C ASN A 67 -15.69 -16.63 0.36
N SER A 68 -16.38 -16.86 1.49
CA SER A 68 -17.79 -17.30 1.49
C SER A 68 -18.72 -16.26 0.86
N VAL A 69 -18.44 -14.97 1.05
CA VAL A 69 -19.18 -13.87 0.41
C VAL A 69 -18.79 -13.74 -1.06
N LEU A 70 -17.49 -13.84 -1.36
CA LEU A 70 -16.96 -13.70 -2.71
C LEU A 70 -17.18 -14.91 -3.62
N ALA A 71 -17.60 -16.05 -3.09
CA ALA A 71 -17.73 -17.31 -3.85
C ALA A 71 -18.57 -17.17 -5.12
N LYS A 72 -19.60 -16.29 -5.10
CA LYS A 72 -20.49 -16.08 -6.24
C LYS A 72 -19.91 -15.13 -7.30
N THR A 73 -18.86 -14.39 -6.97
CA THR A 73 -18.31 -13.35 -7.86
C THR A 73 -17.29 -13.88 -8.86
N GLY A 74 -16.77 -15.09 -8.66
CA GLY A 74 -15.61 -15.58 -9.41
C GLY A 74 -14.31 -14.84 -9.12
N ALA A 75 -14.32 -13.86 -8.20
CA ALA A 75 -13.17 -13.04 -7.81
C ALA A 75 -12.67 -13.42 -6.40
N PRO A 76 -11.88 -14.50 -6.27
CA PRO A 76 -11.37 -14.90 -4.95
C PRO A 76 -10.44 -13.84 -4.40
N ALA A 77 -10.51 -13.61 -3.08
CA ALA A 77 -9.56 -12.73 -2.40
C ALA A 77 -8.21 -13.45 -2.23
N ILE A 78 -7.14 -12.77 -2.60
CA ILE A 78 -5.76 -13.23 -2.48
C ILE A 78 -5.11 -12.49 -1.31
N PRO A 79 -4.63 -13.18 -0.26
CA PRO A 79 -3.92 -12.53 0.83
C PRO A 79 -2.57 -12.00 0.35
N ILE A 80 -2.17 -10.84 0.87
CA ILE A 80 -0.90 -10.20 0.55
C ILE A 80 -0.15 -9.80 1.83
N GLY A 81 1.04 -9.25 1.68
CA GLY A 81 1.84 -8.83 2.82
C GLY A 81 2.12 -9.98 3.80
N SER A 82 1.90 -9.73 5.09
CA SER A 82 2.10 -10.72 6.13
C SER A 82 1.09 -11.88 6.07
N GLY A 83 -0.08 -11.64 5.45
CA GLY A 83 -1.13 -12.65 5.25
C GLY A 83 -0.79 -13.69 4.17
N ALA A 84 0.08 -13.36 3.21
CA ALA A 84 0.48 -14.27 2.14
C ALA A 84 1.39 -15.42 2.63
N THR A 85 2.13 -15.19 3.72
CA THR A 85 3.03 -16.17 4.35
C THR A 85 2.76 -16.25 5.84
N PRO A 86 1.68 -16.95 6.24
CA PRO A 86 1.35 -17.12 7.65
C PRO A 86 2.52 -17.73 8.42
N THR A 87 2.88 -17.12 9.53
CA THR A 87 3.98 -17.57 10.39
C THR A 87 3.42 -17.87 11.78
N PRO A 88 3.54 -19.09 12.31
CA PRO A 88 3.07 -19.43 13.64
C PRO A 88 3.64 -18.50 14.72
N GLY A 89 2.79 -18.07 15.64
CA GLY A 89 3.15 -17.18 16.74
C GLY A 89 3.34 -15.70 16.34
N LYS A 90 3.17 -15.35 15.06
CA LYS A 90 3.17 -13.96 14.61
C LYS A 90 1.78 -13.35 14.74
N VAL A 91 1.72 -12.08 15.15
CA VAL A 91 0.50 -11.30 15.31
C VAL A 91 0.45 -10.21 14.25
N SER A 92 -0.73 -10.01 13.63
CA SER A 92 -1.01 -8.89 12.73
C SER A 92 -2.18 -8.04 13.23
N GLY A 93 -2.17 -6.75 12.93
CA GLY A 93 -3.24 -5.82 13.27
C GLY A 93 -4.45 -5.94 12.34
N ASP A 94 -4.18 -6.24 11.07
CA ASP A 94 -5.14 -6.39 9.98
C ASP A 94 -4.68 -7.49 9.01
N LEU A 95 -5.57 -7.93 8.13
CA LEU A 95 -5.27 -8.84 7.04
C LEU A 95 -5.51 -8.12 5.71
N ASP A 96 -4.44 -7.84 5.00
CA ASP A 96 -4.51 -7.28 3.65
C ASP A 96 -4.82 -8.36 2.61
N MET A 97 -5.81 -8.09 1.77
CA MET A 97 -6.22 -8.95 0.65
C MET A 97 -6.45 -8.12 -0.60
N ILE A 98 -6.34 -8.75 -1.76
CA ILE A 98 -6.69 -8.13 -3.04
C ILE A 98 -7.71 -8.97 -3.79
N VAL A 99 -8.57 -8.29 -4.56
CA VAL A 99 -9.54 -8.90 -5.48
C VAL A 99 -9.46 -8.26 -6.85
N ASP A 100 -9.78 -9.04 -7.87
CA ASP A 100 -9.75 -8.57 -9.26
C ASP A 100 -10.97 -7.72 -9.59
N VAL A 101 -10.74 -6.49 -10.06
CA VAL A 101 -11.81 -5.55 -10.39
C VAL A 101 -12.62 -5.97 -11.61
N ASP A 102 -11.97 -6.61 -12.60
CA ASP A 102 -12.65 -6.96 -13.85
C ASP A 102 -13.57 -8.17 -13.64
N LEU A 103 -13.18 -9.13 -12.80
CA LEU A 103 -14.07 -10.20 -12.36
C LEU A 103 -15.29 -9.67 -11.58
N LEU A 104 -15.06 -8.65 -10.72
CA LEU A 104 -16.18 -8.01 -10.02
C LEU A 104 -17.08 -7.21 -10.96
N ARG A 105 -16.53 -6.50 -11.96
CA ARG A 105 -17.33 -5.82 -13.00
C ARG A 105 -18.22 -6.79 -13.73
N GLN A 106 -17.68 -7.91 -14.19
CA GLN A 106 -18.41 -8.95 -14.85
C GLN A 106 -19.55 -9.52 -13.98
N HIS A 107 -19.26 -9.80 -12.69
CA HIS A 107 -20.27 -10.31 -11.78
C HIS A 107 -21.41 -9.33 -11.50
N PHE A 108 -21.10 -8.03 -11.43
CA PHE A 108 -22.11 -7.00 -11.13
C PHE A 108 -22.81 -6.45 -12.39
N ASP A 109 -22.48 -6.93 -13.59
CA ASP A 109 -22.94 -6.40 -14.88
C ASP A 109 -22.63 -4.88 -15.00
N MET A 110 -21.37 -4.51 -14.68
CA MET A 110 -20.89 -3.13 -14.56
C MET A 110 -19.56 -2.93 -15.30
N GLU A 111 -19.42 -3.39 -16.53
CA GLU A 111 -18.18 -3.42 -17.31
C GLU A 111 -17.54 -2.04 -17.45
N ASP A 112 -18.36 -1.02 -17.73
CA ASP A 112 -17.90 0.36 -17.93
C ASP A 112 -17.82 1.19 -16.64
N ALA A 113 -18.13 0.59 -15.48
CA ALA A 113 -18.15 1.30 -14.20
C ALA A 113 -16.75 1.67 -13.73
N LYS A 114 -16.66 2.81 -13.04
CA LYS A 114 -15.42 3.21 -12.37
C LYS A 114 -15.12 2.28 -11.19
N ASP A 115 -13.85 2.07 -10.91
CA ASP A 115 -13.41 1.26 -9.75
C ASP A 115 -14.06 1.69 -8.43
N ALA A 116 -14.37 2.97 -8.28
CA ALA A 116 -15.04 3.48 -7.09
C ALA A 116 -16.48 2.93 -6.94
N ASP A 117 -17.18 2.74 -8.04
CA ASP A 117 -18.55 2.20 -8.05
C ASP A 117 -18.52 0.69 -7.77
N ILE A 118 -17.53 -0.01 -8.32
CA ILE A 118 -17.29 -1.44 -8.02
C ILE A 118 -17.00 -1.63 -6.54
N ARG A 119 -16.11 -0.82 -5.95
CA ARG A 119 -15.84 -0.86 -4.49
C ARG A 119 -17.10 -0.62 -3.66
N LYS A 120 -17.92 0.35 -4.05
CA LYS A 120 -19.20 0.63 -3.39
C LYS A 120 -20.13 -0.59 -3.45
N LYS A 121 -20.20 -1.24 -4.61
CA LYS A 121 -21.03 -2.44 -4.80
C LYS A 121 -20.51 -3.62 -3.99
N LEU A 122 -19.18 -3.84 -3.98
CA LEU A 122 -18.52 -4.85 -3.16
C LEU A 122 -18.81 -4.63 -1.67
N ARG A 123 -18.68 -3.39 -1.19
CA ARG A 123 -19.01 -3.04 0.17
C ARG A 123 -20.47 -3.37 0.50
N GLN A 124 -21.42 -2.97 -0.34
CA GLN A 124 -22.85 -3.31 -0.15
C GLN A 124 -23.09 -4.81 -0.07
N MET A 125 -22.35 -5.61 -0.84
CA MET A 125 -22.47 -7.08 -0.79
C MET A 125 -22.05 -7.63 0.57
N PHE A 126 -20.98 -7.11 1.17
CA PHE A 126 -20.57 -7.46 2.53
C PHE A 126 -21.55 -6.96 3.59
N ASP A 127 -22.06 -5.73 3.48
CA ASP A 127 -23.12 -5.20 4.35
C ASP A 127 -24.36 -6.10 4.36
N LEU A 128 -24.84 -6.51 3.18
CA LEU A 128 -25.98 -7.42 3.01
C LEU A 128 -25.70 -8.85 3.54
N SER A 129 -24.44 -9.22 3.63
CA SER A 129 -24.00 -10.50 4.22
C SER A 129 -23.82 -10.42 5.74
N GLY A 130 -24.17 -9.29 6.35
CA GLY A 130 -24.17 -9.09 7.81
C GLY A 130 -22.84 -8.63 8.41
N PHE A 131 -21.87 -8.23 7.59
CA PHE A 131 -20.60 -7.67 8.08
C PHE A 131 -20.72 -6.17 8.30
N ASN A 132 -19.99 -5.64 9.28
CA ASN A 132 -19.75 -4.21 9.41
C ASN A 132 -18.65 -3.81 8.42
N THR A 133 -18.88 -2.76 7.62
CA THR A 133 -17.94 -2.38 6.56
C THR A 133 -17.60 -0.90 6.54
N GLY A 134 -16.42 -0.61 6.01
CA GLY A 134 -15.93 0.73 5.73
C GLY A 134 -15.31 0.82 4.34
N GLN A 135 -15.00 2.03 3.89
CA GLN A 135 -14.29 2.25 2.63
C GLN A 135 -13.36 3.45 2.75
N SER A 136 -12.13 3.28 2.31
CA SER A 136 -11.17 4.39 2.17
C SER A 136 -10.22 4.13 1.01
N GLY A 137 -9.92 5.16 0.22
CA GLY A 137 -9.02 5.03 -0.93
C GLY A 137 -9.43 3.91 -1.88
N THR A 138 -8.56 2.93 -2.06
CA THR A 138 -8.77 1.76 -2.92
C THR A 138 -9.31 0.55 -2.17
N SER A 139 -9.51 0.63 -0.85
CA SER A 139 -9.83 -0.49 0.03
C SER A 139 -11.29 -0.48 0.48
N VAL A 140 -11.88 -1.66 0.54
CA VAL A 140 -13.09 -1.97 1.30
C VAL A 140 -12.63 -2.67 2.59
N HIS A 141 -13.02 -2.10 3.72
CA HIS A 141 -12.69 -2.65 5.04
C HIS A 141 -13.86 -3.49 5.54
N VAL A 142 -13.57 -4.65 6.08
CA VAL A 142 -14.57 -5.58 6.60
C VAL A 142 -14.19 -5.98 8.03
N GLU A 143 -15.12 -5.84 8.97
CA GLU A 143 -14.96 -6.32 10.32
C GLU A 143 -15.49 -7.75 10.42
N VAL A 144 -14.60 -8.72 10.65
CA VAL A 144 -14.91 -10.15 10.66
C VAL A 144 -14.92 -10.69 12.08
N PRO A 145 -16.06 -11.24 12.58
CA PRO A 145 -16.10 -11.87 13.88
C PRO A 145 -15.46 -13.27 13.83
N VAL A 146 -14.64 -13.57 14.85
CA VAL A 146 -14.08 -14.90 15.11
C VAL A 146 -14.16 -15.16 16.62
N GLY A 147 -15.08 -16.02 17.03
CA GLY A 147 -15.42 -16.21 18.45
C GLY A 147 -16.03 -14.94 19.05
N ASP A 148 -15.48 -14.47 20.15
CA ASP A 148 -15.87 -13.26 20.88
C ASP A 148 -15.10 -11.98 20.44
N GLN A 149 -14.23 -12.11 19.45
CA GLN A 149 -13.38 -11.03 18.94
C GLN A 149 -13.76 -10.65 17.49
N THR A 150 -13.46 -9.42 17.12
CA THR A 150 -13.57 -8.95 15.73
C THR A 150 -12.20 -8.54 15.20
N HIS A 151 -11.99 -8.77 13.92
CA HIS A 151 -10.72 -8.50 13.24
C HIS A 151 -10.95 -7.71 11.96
N GLN A 152 -10.06 -6.79 11.64
CA GLN A 152 -10.12 -5.99 10.42
C GLN A 152 -9.48 -6.73 9.26
N ILE A 153 -10.20 -6.75 8.12
CA ILE A 153 -9.71 -7.21 6.82
C ILE A 153 -9.78 -6.04 5.85
N ASP A 154 -8.69 -5.79 5.14
CA ASP A 154 -8.58 -4.74 4.14
C ASP A 154 -8.55 -5.36 2.74
N ILE A 155 -9.62 -5.17 1.97
CA ILE A 155 -9.77 -5.74 0.63
C ILE A 155 -9.53 -4.64 -0.40
N MET A 156 -8.38 -4.68 -1.07
CA MET A 156 -8.05 -3.77 -2.15
C MET A 156 -8.58 -4.30 -3.48
N VAL A 157 -9.33 -3.46 -4.19
CA VAL A 157 -9.89 -3.76 -5.50
C VAL A 157 -8.93 -3.25 -6.57
N VAL A 158 -8.33 -4.16 -7.33
CA VAL A 158 -7.24 -3.86 -8.26
C VAL A 158 -7.44 -4.54 -9.61
N ALA A 159 -6.89 -3.95 -10.67
CA ALA A 159 -6.79 -4.64 -11.96
C ALA A 159 -5.71 -5.71 -11.88
N ASN A 160 -5.99 -6.92 -12.41
CA ASN A 160 -5.08 -8.05 -12.42
C ASN A 160 -4.51 -8.40 -11.03
N ALA A 161 -5.40 -8.90 -10.16
CA ALA A 161 -5.05 -9.27 -8.78
C ALA A 161 -3.87 -10.25 -8.69
N GLN A 162 -3.73 -11.18 -9.65
CA GLN A 162 -2.63 -12.15 -9.68
C GLN A 162 -1.26 -11.46 -9.84
N ASN A 163 -1.16 -10.47 -10.72
CA ASN A 163 0.07 -9.70 -10.89
C ASN A 163 0.33 -8.78 -9.70
N ALA A 164 -0.70 -8.12 -9.18
CA ALA A 164 -0.58 -7.29 -7.98
C ALA A 164 -0.08 -8.12 -6.77
N ALA A 165 -0.55 -9.35 -6.59
CA ALA A 165 -0.08 -10.24 -5.54
C ALA A 165 1.44 -10.48 -5.61
N LYS A 166 2.01 -10.66 -6.83
CA LYS A 166 3.46 -10.84 -7.02
C LYS A 166 4.26 -9.62 -6.53
N PHE A 167 3.76 -8.39 -6.74
CA PHE A 167 4.42 -7.18 -6.24
C PHE A 167 4.39 -7.07 -4.72
N HIS A 168 3.42 -7.71 -4.06
CA HIS A 168 3.29 -7.77 -2.61
C HIS A 168 3.94 -9.00 -1.97
N THR A 169 4.46 -9.93 -2.77
CA THR A 169 5.28 -11.02 -2.25
C THR A 169 6.61 -10.45 -1.73
N HIS A 170 6.96 -10.81 -0.50
CA HIS A 170 8.16 -10.35 0.17
C HIS A 170 9.08 -11.52 0.47
N SER A 171 10.37 -11.34 0.20
CA SER A 171 11.44 -12.26 0.60
C SER A 171 12.29 -11.60 1.70
N ILE A 172 11.62 -11.17 2.78
CA ILE A 172 12.28 -10.44 3.86
C ILE A 172 13.21 -11.40 4.61
N PRO A 173 14.52 -11.16 4.65
CA PRO A 173 15.47 -11.99 5.39
C PRO A 173 15.16 -11.99 6.89
N GLN A 174 15.49 -13.09 7.57
CA GLN A 174 15.44 -13.13 9.02
C GLN A 174 16.39 -12.06 9.61
N GLY A 175 15.91 -11.30 10.57
CA GLY A 175 16.68 -10.20 11.16
C GLY A 175 16.73 -8.91 10.30
N SER A 176 15.95 -8.84 9.22
CA SER A 176 15.80 -7.58 8.48
C SER A 176 15.25 -6.49 9.39
N LYS A 177 15.84 -5.31 9.27
CA LYS A 177 15.33 -4.09 9.90
C LYS A 177 14.28 -3.35 9.08
N TRP A 178 13.88 -3.88 7.93
CA TRP A 178 12.88 -3.28 7.04
C TRP A 178 11.64 -4.14 6.90
N LYS A 179 10.48 -3.49 6.91
CA LYS A 179 9.19 -4.13 6.61
C LYS A 179 8.93 -4.18 5.10
N GLY A 180 7.94 -4.96 4.67
CA GLY A 180 7.53 -5.03 3.26
C GLY A 180 7.15 -3.68 2.65
N VAL A 181 6.58 -2.76 3.43
CA VAL A 181 6.27 -1.39 2.99
C VAL A 181 7.53 -0.62 2.58
N ASN A 182 8.65 -0.82 3.25
CA ASN A 182 9.92 -0.17 2.92
C ASN A 182 10.40 -0.54 1.51
N LYS A 183 10.17 -1.78 1.07
CA LYS A 183 10.43 -2.19 -0.32
C LYS A 183 9.65 -1.34 -1.31
N GLN A 184 8.36 -1.09 -1.05
CA GLN A 184 7.52 -0.29 -1.95
C GLN A 184 7.99 1.17 -2.01
N ILE A 185 8.43 1.72 -0.87
CA ILE A 185 9.01 3.07 -0.80
C ILE A 185 10.32 3.13 -1.59
N ALA A 186 11.20 2.14 -1.46
CA ALA A 186 12.45 2.06 -2.21
C ALA A 186 12.20 2.02 -3.73
N LEU A 187 11.30 1.14 -4.20
CA LEU A 187 10.94 1.04 -5.62
C LEU A 187 10.33 2.34 -6.13
N ALA A 188 9.49 3.02 -5.34
CA ALA A 188 8.90 4.30 -5.71
C ALA A 188 9.97 5.41 -5.86
N ASN A 189 10.98 5.43 -4.99
CA ASN A 189 12.09 6.38 -5.08
C ASN A 189 12.97 6.11 -6.30
N ILE A 190 13.30 4.85 -6.59
CA ILE A 190 14.06 4.49 -7.80
C ILE A 190 13.27 4.85 -9.06
N ALA A 191 11.98 4.54 -9.11
CA ALA A 191 11.13 4.91 -10.23
C ALA A 191 11.08 6.44 -10.43
N LYS A 192 10.95 7.19 -9.33
CA LYS A 192 10.95 8.67 -9.34
C LYS A 192 12.25 9.25 -9.87
N SER A 193 13.41 8.69 -9.52
CA SER A 193 14.72 9.16 -10.03
C SER A 193 14.85 8.95 -11.55
N LYS A 194 14.14 7.99 -12.11
CA LYS A 194 14.06 7.69 -13.55
C LYS A 194 12.87 8.36 -14.26
N ASN A 195 12.22 9.34 -13.63
CA ASN A 195 10.99 10.00 -14.12
C ASN A 195 9.84 9.03 -14.39
N MET A 196 9.75 7.95 -13.60
CA MET A 196 8.69 6.95 -13.66
C MET A 196 7.86 6.99 -12.37
N LEU A 197 6.69 6.32 -12.38
CA LEU A 197 5.82 6.16 -11.23
C LEU A 197 5.62 4.67 -10.95
N TRP A 198 5.96 4.25 -9.75
CA TRP A 198 5.69 2.91 -9.25
C TRP A 198 4.32 2.83 -8.57
N SER A 199 3.55 1.82 -8.91
CA SER A 199 2.33 1.43 -8.22
C SER A 199 2.42 -0.04 -7.81
N PRO A 200 2.38 -0.36 -6.51
CA PRO A 200 2.45 -1.75 -6.04
C PRO A 200 1.23 -2.59 -6.45
N TYR A 201 0.19 -1.98 -6.99
CA TYR A 201 -1.03 -2.67 -7.44
C TYR A 201 -1.17 -2.74 -8.95
N GLN A 202 -0.43 -1.92 -9.70
CA GLN A 202 -0.66 -1.77 -11.13
C GLN A 202 0.61 -1.87 -11.97
N GLY A 203 1.80 -1.77 -11.38
CA GLY A 203 3.07 -1.83 -12.09
C GLY A 203 3.77 -0.47 -12.24
N LEU A 204 4.60 -0.36 -13.27
CA LEU A 204 5.43 0.79 -13.57
C LEU A 204 4.84 1.63 -14.69
N PHE A 205 4.81 2.95 -14.50
CA PHE A 205 4.19 3.91 -15.41
C PHE A 205 5.15 5.02 -15.79
N ASN A 206 4.95 5.60 -16.98
CA ASN A 206 5.51 6.90 -17.32
C ASN A 206 4.90 8.00 -16.43
N ARG A 207 5.60 9.12 -16.30
CA ARG A 207 5.04 10.37 -15.76
C ARG A 207 4.74 11.33 -16.90
N ASP A 208 3.61 12.02 -16.79
CA ASP A 208 3.30 13.15 -17.68
C ASP A 208 4.14 14.39 -17.30
N ALA A 209 4.00 15.46 -18.06
CA ALA A 209 4.68 16.73 -17.82
C ALA A 209 4.36 17.36 -16.46
N ASN A 210 3.28 16.96 -15.80
CA ASN A 210 2.87 17.39 -14.47
C ASN A 210 3.33 16.42 -13.37
N GLY A 211 4.05 15.36 -13.72
CA GLY A 211 4.53 14.33 -12.80
C GLY A 211 3.45 13.33 -12.37
N LYS A 212 2.29 13.33 -13.04
CA LYS A 212 1.19 12.40 -12.77
C LYS A 212 1.40 11.10 -13.54
N LYS A 213 0.65 10.08 -13.15
CA LYS A 213 0.58 8.79 -13.81
C LYS A 213 0.10 8.97 -15.26
N ALA A 214 0.89 8.44 -16.20
CA ALA A 214 0.58 8.37 -17.63
C ALA A 214 0.51 6.90 -18.07
N ASP A 215 1.11 6.56 -19.22
CA ASP A 215 1.01 5.24 -19.82
C ASP A 215 1.71 4.16 -18.99
N LEU A 216 1.13 2.96 -18.97
CA LEU A 216 1.73 1.77 -18.38
C LEU A 216 2.99 1.39 -19.19
N ILE A 217 4.11 1.30 -18.50
CA ILE A 217 5.35 0.74 -19.07
C ILE A 217 5.27 -0.77 -19.01
N THR A 218 5.05 -1.32 -17.82
CA THR A 218 4.89 -2.77 -17.60
C THR A 218 4.24 -3.09 -16.26
N ASN A 219 3.54 -4.21 -16.22
CA ASN A 219 3.05 -4.86 -15.01
C ASN A 219 3.70 -6.24 -14.78
N ASN A 220 4.71 -6.59 -15.56
CA ASN A 220 5.51 -7.79 -15.37
C ASN A 220 6.62 -7.55 -14.36
N ILE A 221 6.72 -8.40 -13.32
CA ILE A 221 7.63 -8.19 -12.20
C ILE A 221 9.11 -8.23 -12.61
N ASP A 222 9.49 -9.10 -13.57
CA ASP A 222 10.87 -9.18 -14.06
C ASP A 222 11.23 -7.98 -14.93
N GLU A 223 10.28 -7.47 -15.72
CA GLU A 223 10.50 -6.25 -16.50
C GLU A 223 10.59 -5.01 -15.61
N VAL A 224 9.79 -4.95 -14.55
CA VAL A 224 9.93 -3.90 -13.52
C VAL A 224 11.32 -3.93 -12.91
N ALA A 225 11.81 -5.12 -12.52
CA ALA A 225 13.15 -5.27 -11.96
C ALA A 225 14.23 -4.83 -12.95
N ARG A 226 14.18 -5.28 -14.20
CA ARG A 226 15.13 -4.87 -15.26
C ARG A 226 15.11 -3.37 -15.50
N THR A 227 13.95 -2.77 -15.55
CA THR A 227 13.79 -1.33 -15.81
C THR A 227 14.34 -0.49 -14.66
N LEU A 228 14.12 -0.92 -13.43
CA LEU A 228 14.51 -0.16 -12.25
C LEU A 228 15.96 -0.41 -11.82
N LEU A 229 16.44 -1.66 -11.85
CA LEU A 229 17.71 -2.07 -11.27
C LEU A 229 18.79 -2.40 -12.31
N GLY A 230 18.39 -2.68 -13.57
CA GLY A 230 19.33 -3.00 -14.65
C GLY A 230 19.00 -4.31 -15.38
N PRO A 231 19.63 -4.57 -16.54
CA PRO A 231 19.18 -5.59 -17.48
C PRO A 231 19.21 -7.03 -16.96
N ASN A 232 20.06 -7.31 -15.98
CA ASN A 232 20.21 -8.64 -15.38
C ASN A 232 19.30 -8.89 -14.19
N ALA A 233 18.55 -7.86 -13.72
CA ALA A 233 17.68 -7.98 -12.56
C ALA A 233 16.41 -8.79 -12.88
N THR A 234 15.93 -9.48 -11.87
CA THR A 234 14.72 -10.32 -11.89
C THR A 234 13.75 -9.90 -10.79
N GLY A 235 12.54 -10.41 -10.83
CA GLY A 235 11.55 -10.16 -9.76
C GLY A 235 12.02 -10.56 -8.37
N LYS A 236 13.00 -11.48 -8.25
CA LYS A 236 13.62 -11.82 -6.96
C LYS A 236 14.40 -10.64 -6.38
N ASP A 237 15.06 -9.87 -7.23
CA ASP A 237 15.92 -8.76 -6.80
C ASP A 237 15.12 -7.56 -6.26
N ILE A 238 13.80 -7.55 -6.45
CA ILE A 238 12.88 -6.58 -5.86
C ILE A 238 12.01 -7.17 -4.74
N GLY A 239 12.36 -8.32 -4.19
CA GLY A 239 11.61 -9.01 -3.14
C GLY A 239 11.76 -8.40 -1.74
N SER A 240 12.87 -7.74 -1.45
CA SER A 240 13.15 -7.03 -0.20
C SER A 240 14.05 -5.82 -0.42
N VAL A 241 14.21 -4.97 0.60
CA VAL A 241 15.14 -3.83 0.54
C VAL A 241 16.58 -4.31 0.38
N GLU A 242 16.95 -5.37 1.07
CA GLU A 242 18.31 -5.95 0.99
C GLU A 242 18.63 -6.43 -0.42
N GLN A 243 17.69 -7.08 -1.08
CA GLN A 243 17.84 -7.56 -2.47
C GLN A 243 17.95 -6.39 -3.44
N ILE A 244 17.14 -5.34 -3.27
CA ILE A 244 17.23 -4.11 -4.06
C ILE A 244 18.62 -3.47 -3.91
N LEU A 245 19.11 -3.34 -2.67
CA LEU A 245 20.43 -2.75 -2.41
C LEU A 245 21.56 -3.60 -2.98
N ALA A 246 21.47 -4.92 -2.86
CA ALA A 246 22.46 -5.85 -3.44
C ALA A 246 22.50 -5.73 -4.97
N ALA A 247 21.34 -5.66 -5.64
CA ALA A 247 21.24 -5.52 -7.09
C ALA A 247 21.78 -4.17 -7.59
N LEU A 248 21.60 -3.09 -6.83
CA LEU A 248 22.15 -1.77 -7.17
C LEU A 248 23.67 -1.67 -6.97
N GLY A 249 24.24 -2.55 -6.17
CA GLY A 249 25.64 -2.45 -5.73
C GLY A 249 25.86 -1.37 -4.65
N LYS A 250 27.08 -1.34 -4.10
CA LYS A 250 27.37 -0.55 -2.89
C LYS A 250 27.10 0.95 -3.05
N GLU A 251 27.66 1.58 -4.08
CA GLU A 251 27.59 3.05 -4.24
C GLU A 251 26.14 3.52 -4.46
N ALA A 252 25.42 2.93 -5.39
CA ALA A 252 24.02 3.31 -5.68
C ALA A 252 23.08 2.89 -4.53
N GLY A 253 23.34 1.80 -3.84
CA GLY A 253 22.60 1.36 -2.68
C GLY A 253 22.76 2.31 -1.48
N ASP A 254 23.98 2.75 -1.18
CA ASP A 254 24.25 3.72 -0.11
C ASP A 254 23.58 5.09 -0.42
N ALA A 255 23.63 5.52 -1.68
CA ALA A 255 22.96 6.74 -2.12
C ALA A 255 21.42 6.64 -1.98
N LEU A 256 20.83 5.51 -2.38
CA LEU A 256 19.40 5.26 -2.18
C LEU A 256 19.02 5.30 -0.69
N LEU A 257 19.78 4.64 0.18
CA LEU A 257 19.51 4.64 1.62
C LEU A 257 19.58 6.04 2.23
N ALA A 258 20.52 6.87 1.77
CA ALA A 258 20.65 8.25 2.22
C ALA A 258 19.40 9.08 1.83
N ASP A 259 18.87 8.89 0.62
CA ASP A 259 17.65 9.55 0.17
C ASP A 259 16.41 9.03 0.94
N LEU A 260 16.32 7.72 1.16
CA LEU A 260 15.19 7.09 1.86
C LEU A 260 15.07 7.54 3.32
N ARG A 261 16.19 7.76 4.02
CA ARG A 261 16.17 8.27 5.40
C ARG A 261 15.56 9.66 5.53
N ASN A 262 15.44 10.40 4.44
CA ASN A 262 14.75 11.69 4.39
C ASN A 262 13.24 11.54 4.06
N ASP A 263 12.75 10.35 3.74
CA ASP A 263 11.33 10.10 3.49
C ASP A 263 10.59 9.92 4.83
N PRO A 264 9.54 10.71 5.12
CA PRO A 264 8.82 10.64 6.40
C PRO A 264 8.11 9.29 6.65
N ASN A 265 7.90 8.49 5.61
CA ASN A 265 7.27 7.17 5.71
C ASN A 265 8.29 6.04 5.86
N TRP A 266 9.59 6.34 5.68
CA TRP A 266 10.65 5.36 5.88
C TRP A 266 10.88 5.12 7.37
N LYS A 267 10.74 3.87 7.82
CA LYS A 267 10.97 3.48 9.21
C LYS A 267 11.80 2.22 9.24
N GLU A 268 12.94 2.28 9.91
CA GLU A 268 13.73 1.10 10.25
C GLU A 268 13.13 0.47 11.53
N LEU A 269 13.16 -0.86 11.64
CA LEU A 269 12.82 -1.56 12.88
C LEU A 269 14.01 -1.40 13.84
N GLU A 270 13.72 -1.11 15.09
CA GLU A 270 14.71 -1.05 16.18
C GLU A 270 15.21 -2.44 16.56
#